data_e9bf06f84664b9f94dac28adea3a1693
#
_entry.id   e9bf06f84664b9f94dac28adea3a1693
#
_cell.length_a   1.000
_cell.length_b   1.000
_cell.length_c   1.000
_cell.angle_alpha   90.00
_cell.angle_beta   90.00
_cell.angle_gamma   90.00
#
_symmetry.space_group_name_H-M   'P 1'
#
loop_
_entity.id
_entity.type
_entity.pdbx_description
1 polymer ?
#
loop_
_entity_poly.entity_id
_entity_poly.type
_entity_poly.pdbx_seq_one_letter_code
_entity_poly.pdbx_strand_id
1 'polypeptide(L)'
;MEKSLRIGIVANTAFNIYNFRLGLIKALQNNGYYVVAIAPADDYVTILKEQQIDFMALEQLSRKGTNPIHDLQLCFELRKIYKQQQLDVVLQYTIKPNIYGTLAARTLGLKAICTVTGLVYTFLNKGIA
;
A
#
# COMPACT_ATOMS: atom_id res chain seq x y z
N MET A 1 -24.31 -7.47 -13.46
CA MET A 1 -23.87 -7.08 -12.12
C MET A 1 -22.44 -6.59 -12.18
N GLU A 2 -22.24 -5.35 -11.85
CA GLU A 2 -20.91 -4.77 -11.91
C GLU A 2 -20.02 -5.33 -10.83
N LYS A 3 -18.79 -5.67 -11.20
CA LYS A 3 -17.83 -6.14 -10.24
C LYS A 3 -17.34 -4.98 -9.39
N SER A 4 -17.40 -5.14 -8.08
CA SER A 4 -16.86 -4.16 -7.15
C SER A 4 -15.34 -4.12 -7.28
N LEU A 5 -14.76 -2.91 -7.31
CA LEU A 5 -13.32 -2.77 -7.36
C LEU A 5 -12.68 -3.30 -6.08
N ARG A 6 -11.53 -3.93 -6.26
CA ARG A 6 -10.73 -4.44 -5.15
C ARG A 6 -9.50 -3.56 -5.02
N ILE A 7 -9.35 -2.92 -3.87
CA ILE A 7 -8.36 -1.87 -3.64
C ILE A 7 -7.41 -2.28 -2.53
N GLY A 8 -6.11 -2.16 -2.80
CA GLY A 8 -5.09 -2.37 -1.79
C GLY A 8 -4.54 -1.04 -1.30
N ILE A 9 -4.38 -0.90 0.01
CA ILE A 9 -3.75 0.26 0.63
C ILE A 9 -2.41 -0.21 1.18
N VAL A 10 -1.32 0.28 0.62
CA VAL A 10 0.03 -0.18 0.94
C VAL A 10 0.80 0.93 1.65
N ALA A 11 1.31 0.65 2.83
CA ALA A 11 2.10 1.60 3.61
C ALA A 11 3.22 0.88 4.34
N ASN A 12 4.03 1.65 5.06
CA ASN A 12 5.19 1.08 5.74
C ASN A 12 4.90 0.56 7.16
N THR A 13 3.71 0.80 7.69
CA THR A 13 3.27 0.23 8.98
C THR A 13 1.75 0.17 9.03
N ALA A 14 1.21 -0.74 9.82
CA ALA A 14 -0.23 -0.76 10.09
C ALA A 14 -0.65 0.48 10.88
N PHE A 15 0.23 0.96 11.76
CA PHE A 15 0.03 2.21 12.49
C PHE A 15 -0.26 3.37 11.52
N ASN A 16 0.52 3.47 10.45
CA ASN A 16 0.37 4.54 9.46
C ASN A 16 -1.01 4.45 8.80
N ILE A 17 -1.42 3.25 8.43
CA ILE A 17 -2.73 3.05 7.80
C ILE A 17 -3.84 3.46 8.74
N TYR A 18 -3.78 3.01 10.00
CA TYR A 18 -4.83 3.32 10.96
C TYR A 18 -4.93 4.83 11.22
N ASN A 19 -3.80 5.49 11.40
CA ASN A 19 -3.81 6.89 11.82
C ASN A 19 -4.08 7.86 10.68
N PHE A 20 -3.69 7.52 9.45
CA PHE A 20 -3.74 8.49 8.36
C PHE A 20 -4.67 8.08 7.22
N ARG A 21 -5.06 6.80 7.13
CA ARG A 21 -5.81 6.31 5.98
C ARG A 21 -7.16 5.69 6.34
N LEU A 22 -7.49 5.63 7.62
CA LEU A 22 -8.73 4.98 8.05
C LEU A 22 -9.97 5.65 7.44
N GLY A 23 -9.98 6.98 7.39
CA GLY A 23 -11.10 7.70 6.80
C GLY A 23 -11.29 7.36 5.33
N LEU A 24 -10.20 7.30 4.59
CA LEU A 24 -10.24 6.91 3.18
C LEU A 24 -10.77 5.50 3.01
N ILE A 25 -10.26 4.56 3.83
CA ILE A 25 -10.68 3.16 3.74
C ILE A 25 -12.18 3.04 4.03
N LYS A 26 -12.66 3.72 5.06
CA LYS A 26 -14.09 3.68 5.39
C LYS A 26 -14.94 4.27 4.28
N ALA A 27 -14.49 5.36 3.68
CA ALA A 27 -15.21 5.97 2.56
C ALA A 27 -15.29 5.02 1.38
N LEU A 28 -14.20 4.32 1.07
CA LEU A 28 -14.20 3.36 -0.03
C LEU A 28 -15.13 2.18 0.28
N GLN A 29 -15.07 1.65 1.50
CA GLN A 29 -15.96 0.57 1.89
C GLN A 29 -17.42 0.98 1.82
N ASN A 30 -17.74 2.19 2.25
CA ASN A 30 -19.10 2.70 2.21
C ASN A 30 -19.63 2.85 0.79
N ASN A 31 -18.71 2.95 -0.18
CA ASN A 31 -19.10 3.01 -1.60
C ASN A 31 -19.09 1.63 -2.26
N GLY A 32 -18.98 0.57 -1.47
CA GLY A 32 -19.10 -0.79 -1.97
C GLY A 32 -17.82 -1.42 -2.47
N TYR A 33 -16.67 -0.78 -2.26
CA TYR A 33 -15.39 -1.34 -2.70
C TYR A 33 -14.81 -2.25 -1.63
N TYR A 34 -14.10 -3.29 -2.07
CA TYR A 34 -13.33 -4.14 -1.16
C TYR A 34 -11.97 -3.48 -0.93
N VAL A 35 -11.55 -3.36 0.32
CA VAL A 35 -10.27 -2.74 0.69
C VAL A 35 -9.48 -3.69 1.58
N VAL A 36 -8.21 -3.89 1.24
CA VAL A 36 -7.28 -4.65 2.07
C VAL A 36 -6.08 -3.77 2.39
N ALA A 37 -5.68 -3.78 3.67
CA ALA A 37 -4.50 -3.05 4.14
C ALA A 37 -3.27 -3.96 3.99
N ILE A 38 -2.20 -3.42 3.45
CA ILE A 38 -0.98 -4.17 3.18
C ILE A 38 0.20 -3.40 3.79
N ALA A 39 0.83 -3.97 4.81
CA ALA A 39 1.93 -3.32 5.52
C ALA A 39 2.64 -4.33 6.41
N PRO A 40 3.84 -4.00 6.91
CA PRO A 40 4.44 -4.80 7.98
C PRO A 40 3.51 -4.82 9.20
N ALA A 41 3.39 -5.97 9.84
CA ALA A 41 2.51 -6.11 11.01
C ALA A 41 3.05 -5.35 12.21
N ASP A 42 2.13 -4.77 12.98
CA ASP A 42 2.44 -4.15 14.27
C ASP A 42 1.20 -4.27 15.16
N ASP A 43 1.20 -3.58 16.29
CA ASP A 43 0.11 -3.69 17.25
C ASP A 43 -1.23 -3.20 16.71
N TYR A 44 -1.22 -2.45 15.62
CA TYR A 44 -2.44 -1.89 15.05
C TYR A 44 -3.18 -2.85 14.13
N VAL A 45 -2.60 -4.01 13.84
CA VAL A 45 -3.28 -5.02 13.01
C VAL A 45 -4.61 -5.42 13.64
N THR A 46 -4.60 -5.68 14.96
CA THR A 46 -5.83 -6.05 15.66
C THR A 46 -6.89 -4.98 15.54
N ILE A 47 -6.49 -3.72 15.69
CA ILE A 47 -7.42 -2.60 15.60
C ILE A 47 -8.01 -2.50 14.19
N LEU A 48 -7.18 -2.68 13.17
CA LEU A 48 -7.67 -2.65 11.79
C LEU A 48 -8.69 -3.77 11.55
N LYS A 49 -8.43 -4.96 12.06
CA LYS A 49 -9.36 -6.07 11.91
C LYS A 49 -10.67 -5.81 12.65
N GLU A 50 -10.61 -5.15 13.80
CA GLU A 50 -11.81 -4.77 14.53
C GLU A 50 -12.64 -3.76 13.74
N GLN A 51 -12.00 -2.99 12.87
CA GLN A 51 -12.68 -2.05 11.98
C GLN A 51 -13.17 -2.74 10.70
N GLN A 52 -13.11 -4.06 10.64
CA GLN A 52 -13.53 -4.85 9.48
C GLN A 52 -12.70 -4.57 8.24
N ILE A 53 -11.42 -4.34 8.44
CA ILE A 53 -10.44 -4.12 7.37
C ILE A 53 -9.57 -5.36 7.29
N ASP A 54 -9.56 -6.02 6.13
CA ASP A 54 -8.67 -7.14 5.89
C ASP A 54 -7.22 -6.66 5.85
N PHE A 55 -6.30 -7.49 6.31
CA PHE A 55 -4.91 -7.12 6.44
C PHE A 55 -3.99 -8.22 5.92
N MET A 56 -3.01 -7.83 5.11
CA MET A 56 -1.96 -8.72 4.62
C MET A 56 -0.62 -8.18 5.11
N ALA A 57 0.14 -9.00 5.84
CA ALA A 57 1.43 -8.58 6.38
C ALA A 57 2.52 -8.62 5.31
N LEU A 58 3.32 -7.55 5.26
CA LEU A 58 4.53 -7.51 4.45
C LEU A 58 5.72 -7.91 5.33
N GLU A 59 6.45 -8.91 4.91
CA GLU A 59 7.59 -9.39 5.67
C GLU A 59 8.92 -8.85 5.15
N GLN A 60 8.97 -8.47 3.86
CA GLN A 60 10.21 -8.04 3.23
C GLN A 60 10.42 -6.53 3.26
N LEU A 61 9.47 -5.77 3.77
CA LEU A 61 9.65 -4.32 3.87
C LEU A 61 10.46 -4.01 5.13
N SER A 62 11.74 -3.70 4.94
CA SER A 62 12.63 -3.37 6.03
C SER A 62 12.71 -1.86 6.20
N ARG A 63 12.70 -1.42 7.46
CA ARG A 63 12.88 0.00 7.78
C ARG A 63 14.34 0.41 7.67
N LYS A 64 15.22 -0.57 7.82
CA LYS A 64 16.65 -0.34 7.83
C LYS A 64 17.26 -1.07 6.66
N GLY A 65 17.99 -0.36 5.88
CA GLY A 65 18.79 -1.08 4.96
C GLY A 65 18.49 -0.79 3.52
N THR A 66 19.56 -0.91 2.80
CA THR A 66 19.63 -0.64 1.38
C THR A 66 20.02 -1.91 0.64
N ASN A 67 19.66 -3.07 1.20
CA ASN A 67 20.03 -4.34 0.58
C ASN A 67 19.17 -4.58 -0.67
N PRO A 68 19.78 -4.58 -1.86
CA PRO A 68 19.00 -4.76 -3.09
C PRO A 68 18.26 -6.08 -3.16
N ILE A 69 18.80 -7.11 -2.49
CA ILE A 69 18.15 -8.42 -2.48
C ILE A 69 16.82 -8.34 -1.73
N HIS A 70 16.79 -7.65 -0.60
CA HIS A 70 15.56 -7.46 0.15
C HIS A 70 14.55 -6.64 -0.64
N ASP A 71 15.02 -5.64 -1.37
CA ASP A 71 14.14 -4.83 -2.19
C ASP A 71 13.51 -5.64 -3.31
N LEU A 72 14.30 -6.53 -3.92
CA LEU A 72 13.77 -7.42 -4.94
C LEU A 72 12.74 -8.39 -4.35
N GLN A 73 13.03 -8.93 -3.15
CA GLN A 73 12.09 -9.79 -2.46
C GLN A 73 10.79 -9.05 -2.13
N LEU A 74 10.89 -7.78 -1.75
CA LEU A 74 9.71 -6.95 -1.52
C LEU A 74 8.87 -6.82 -2.77
N CYS A 75 9.50 -6.60 -3.91
CA CYS A 75 8.77 -6.49 -5.18
C CYS A 75 8.00 -7.79 -5.48
N PHE A 76 8.63 -8.93 -5.30
CA PHE A 76 7.97 -10.22 -5.52
C PHE A 76 6.86 -10.47 -4.50
N GLU A 77 7.07 -10.07 -3.25
CA GLU A 77 6.05 -10.22 -2.22
C GLU A 77 4.82 -9.38 -2.53
N LEU A 78 5.02 -8.13 -2.92
CA LEU A 78 3.92 -7.26 -3.31
C LEU A 78 3.17 -7.82 -4.50
N ARG A 79 3.91 -8.30 -5.50
CA ARG A 79 3.28 -8.91 -6.68
C ARG A 79 2.42 -10.11 -6.30
N LYS A 80 2.93 -10.96 -5.40
CA LYS A 80 2.22 -12.14 -4.94
C LYS A 80 0.92 -11.75 -4.23
N ILE A 81 1.00 -10.76 -3.34
CA ILE A 81 -0.17 -10.29 -2.59
C ILE A 81 -1.19 -9.66 -3.55
N TYR A 82 -0.74 -8.80 -4.44
CA TYR A 82 -1.63 -8.15 -5.40
C TYR A 82 -2.37 -9.18 -6.24
N LYS A 83 -1.67 -10.21 -6.68
CA LYS A 83 -2.27 -11.27 -7.49
C LYS A 83 -3.23 -12.12 -6.67
N GLN A 84 -2.84 -12.53 -5.47
CA GLN A 84 -3.68 -13.37 -4.61
C GLN A 84 -4.97 -12.65 -4.21
N GLN A 85 -4.88 -11.38 -3.92
CA GLN A 85 -6.04 -10.58 -3.52
C GLN A 85 -6.86 -10.11 -4.71
N GLN A 86 -6.39 -10.38 -5.93
CA GLN A 86 -7.09 -9.99 -7.15
C GLN A 86 -7.44 -8.50 -7.15
N LEU A 87 -6.44 -7.68 -6.85
CA LEU A 87 -6.64 -6.24 -6.74
C LEU A 87 -6.78 -5.60 -8.12
N ASP A 88 -7.60 -4.56 -8.19
CA ASP A 88 -7.78 -3.76 -9.39
C ASP A 88 -6.97 -2.48 -9.33
N VAL A 89 -6.85 -1.91 -8.13
CA VAL A 89 -6.14 -0.66 -7.89
C VAL A 89 -5.34 -0.80 -6.60
N VAL A 90 -4.13 -0.23 -6.58
CA VAL A 90 -3.35 -0.16 -5.35
C VAL A 90 -3.00 1.30 -5.08
N LEU A 91 -3.25 1.73 -3.84
CA LEU A 91 -2.88 3.05 -3.36
C LEU A 91 -1.66 2.86 -2.48
N GLN A 92 -0.54 3.43 -2.89
CA GLN A 92 0.75 3.17 -2.27
C GLN A 92 1.29 4.44 -1.63
N TYR A 93 1.82 4.29 -0.43
CA TYR A 93 2.34 5.38 0.37
C TYR A 93 3.74 5.01 0.81
N THR A 94 4.61 6.00 0.92
CA THR A 94 6.03 5.88 1.25
C THR A 94 6.86 5.37 0.07
N ILE A 95 8.17 5.56 0.17
CA ILE A 95 9.07 5.44 -0.98
C ILE A 95 9.16 4.01 -1.52
N LYS A 96 9.44 3.04 -0.66
CA LYS A 96 9.63 1.67 -1.14
C LYS A 96 8.36 1.06 -1.74
N PRO A 97 7.19 1.14 -1.08
CA PRO A 97 5.97 0.70 -1.75
C PRO A 97 5.69 1.42 -3.06
N ASN A 98 5.98 2.72 -3.14
CA ASN A 98 5.75 3.46 -4.37
C ASN A 98 6.60 2.91 -5.52
N ILE A 99 7.86 2.59 -5.26
CA ILE A 99 8.76 2.10 -6.30
C ILE A 99 8.46 0.64 -6.63
N TYR A 100 8.53 -0.23 -5.64
CA TYR A 100 8.46 -1.67 -5.89
C TYR A 100 7.04 -2.16 -6.09
N GLY A 101 6.07 -1.51 -5.44
CA GLY A 101 4.66 -1.81 -5.68
C GLY A 101 4.22 -1.43 -7.08
N THR A 102 4.73 -0.32 -7.60
CA THR A 102 4.42 0.08 -8.97
C THR A 102 4.99 -0.91 -9.98
N LEU A 103 6.22 -1.38 -9.76
CA LEU A 103 6.80 -2.41 -10.62
C LEU A 103 5.96 -3.67 -10.59
N ALA A 104 5.56 -4.10 -9.38
CA ALA A 104 4.72 -5.29 -9.23
C ALA A 104 3.37 -5.11 -9.93
N ALA A 105 2.74 -3.95 -9.75
CA ALA A 105 1.44 -3.67 -10.35
C ALA A 105 1.52 -3.68 -11.87
N ARG A 106 2.59 -3.14 -12.45
CA ARG A 106 2.75 -3.10 -13.90
C ARG A 106 2.80 -4.49 -14.49
N THR A 107 3.45 -5.44 -13.82
CA THR A 107 3.52 -6.81 -14.32
C THR A 107 2.17 -7.51 -14.31
N LEU A 108 1.23 -7.02 -13.52
CA LEU A 108 -0.10 -7.60 -13.39
C LEU A 108 -1.19 -6.78 -14.09
N GLY A 109 -0.82 -5.64 -14.68
CA GLY A 109 -1.78 -4.78 -15.32
C GLY A 109 -2.69 -4.03 -14.37
N LEU A 110 -2.25 -3.83 -13.12
CA LEU A 110 -3.01 -3.09 -12.13
C LEU A 110 -2.73 -1.59 -12.20
N LYS A 111 -3.71 -0.79 -11.80
CA LYS A 111 -3.51 0.64 -11.68
C LYS A 111 -2.87 0.92 -10.31
N ALA A 112 -1.76 1.64 -10.31
CA ALA A 112 -1.06 2.03 -9.10
C ALA A 112 -1.11 3.55 -8.94
N ILE A 113 -1.53 3.99 -7.76
CA ILE A 113 -1.56 5.42 -7.42
C ILE A 113 -0.57 5.62 -6.28
N CYS A 114 0.42 6.46 -6.50
CA CYS A 114 1.50 6.68 -5.55
C CYS A 114 1.36 8.04 -4.89
N THR A 115 1.51 8.06 -3.57
CA THR A 115 1.49 9.30 -2.80
C THR A 115 2.91 9.58 -2.30
N VAL A 116 3.44 10.74 -2.67
CA VAL A 116 4.83 11.10 -2.38
C VAL A 116 4.89 12.42 -1.62
N THR A 117 4.19 12.49 -0.49
CA THR A 117 4.04 13.73 0.24
C THR A 117 5.36 14.40 0.61
N GLY A 118 6.30 13.65 1.18
CA GLY A 118 7.60 14.22 1.54
C GLY A 118 8.42 14.62 0.34
N LEU A 119 8.40 13.82 -0.70
CA LEU A 119 9.15 14.10 -1.91
C LEU A 119 8.57 15.31 -2.65
N VAL A 120 7.25 15.44 -2.66
CA VAL A 120 6.60 16.59 -3.27
C VAL A 120 7.04 17.87 -2.56
N TYR A 121 7.08 17.85 -1.24
CA TYR A 121 7.52 19.01 -0.48
C TYR A 121 8.95 19.41 -0.85
N THR A 122 9.84 18.44 -0.89
CA THR A 122 11.24 18.68 -1.25
C THR A 122 11.34 19.24 -2.66
N PHE A 123 10.57 18.68 -3.58
CA PHE A 123 10.58 19.11 -4.97
C PHE A 123 10.11 20.56 -5.11
N LEU A 124 9.02 20.91 -4.42
CA LEU A 124 8.49 22.27 -4.46
C LEU A 124 9.48 23.27 -3.92
N ASN A 125 10.19 22.93 -2.85
CA ASN A 125 11.17 23.83 -2.25
C ASN A 125 12.42 24.02 -3.10
N LYS A 126 12.80 23.01 -3.86
CA LYS A 126 14.03 23.08 -4.66
C LYS A 126 13.78 23.32 -6.13
N GLY A 127 12.70 22.77 -6.65
CA GLY A 127 12.44 22.81 -8.08
C GLY A 127 11.76 24.08 -8.55
N ILE A 128 11.07 24.77 -7.66
CA ILE A 128 10.32 25.96 -8.01
C ILE A 128 11.06 27.22 -7.59
N ALA A 129 11.93 27.08 -6.63
CA ALA A 129 12.72 28.21 -6.15
C ALA A 129 13.69 28.70 -7.20
#